data_f6bc8509255284354c564874b20ddb52
#
_entry.id   f6bc8509255284354c564874b20ddb52
#
_cell.length_a   1.000
_cell.length_b   1.000
_cell.length_c   1.000
_cell.angle_alpha   90.00
_cell.angle_beta   90.00
_cell.angle_gamma   90.00
#
_symmetry.space_group_name_H-M   'P 1'
#
loop_
_entity.id
_entity.type
_entity.pdbx_description
1 polymer ?
#
loop_
_entity_poly.entity_id
_entity_poly.type
_entity_poly.pdbx_seq_one_letter_code
_entity_poly.pdbx_strand_id
1 'polypeptide(L)'
;MTRLPAPPLAAAPACPPEQPPDEITRGLFGLGRRLTRTHPLVGDALLAAVLLGLCSAWLSWSTWAGYRAAIVQTALIVALIFRRLHPSAVFLVTSAIAFAQWLLGFPLLGDVALLVALYTVAAHESRIRALLAAGLLAAGSVMAAAKWQLAGTVPRSLLFLSAMVVAALFAGLAAASGSRYLAWMDERARRLETERDQQAVIAAAAERTRIARELHD
;
A
#
# COMPACT_ATOMS: atom_id res chain seq x y z
N MET A 1 -51.64 -43.98 -19.93
CA MET A 1 -50.79 -42.79 -19.74
C MET A 1 -49.55 -43.20 -18.99
N THR A 2 -48.54 -43.61 -19.70
CA THR A 2 -47.26 -44.10 -19.19
C THR A 2 -46.32 -42.88 -19.02
N ARG A 3 -45.93 -42.56 -17.75
CA ARG A 3 -44.96 -41.50 -17.44
C ARG A 3 -43.58 -42.00 -17.85
N LEU A 4 -42.91 -41.30 -18.81
CA LEU A 4 -41.51 -41.47 -19.10
C LEU A 4 -40.65 -41.06 -17.93
N PRO A 5 -39.60 -41.81 -17.54
CA PRO A 5 -38.65 -41.41 -16.51
C PRO A 5 -37.82 -40.20 -16.95
N ALA A 6 -37.61 -39.24 -16.04
CA ALA A 6 -36.79 -38.08 -16.30
C ALA A 6 -35.29 -38.47 -16.54
N PRO A 7 -34.59 -37.80 -17.45
CA PRO A 7 -33.17 -38.08 -17.71
C PRO A 7 -32.32 -37.73 -16.48
N PRO A 8 -31.25 -38.50 -16.21
CA PRO A 8 -30.35 -38.21 -15.13
C PRO A 8 -29.65 -36.84 -15.33
N LEU A 9 -29.66 -35.99 -14.28
CA LEU A 9 -28.91 -34.74 -14.26
C LEU A 9 -27.43 -35.04 -14.54
N ALA A 10 -26.92 -34.52 -15.67
CA ALA A 10 -25.51 -34.59 -16.00
C ALA A 10 -24.70 -33.95 -14.87
N ALA A 11 -23.77 -34.68 -14.26
CA ALA A 11 -22.86 -34.19 -13.28
C ALA A 11 -22.06 -33.01 -13.85
N ALA A 12 -22.11 -31.87 -13.17
CA ALA A 12 -21.31 -30.70 -13.55
C ALA A 12 -19.82 -31.10 -13.60
N PRO A 13 -19.05 -30.61 -14.60
CA PRO A 13 -17.63 -30.92 -14.70
C PRO A 13 -16.91 -30.46 -13.42
N ALA A 14 -16.20 -31.38 -12.78
CA ALA A 14 -15.38 -31.08 -11.61
C ALA A 14 -14.37 -29.99 -12.01
N CYS A 15 -14.37 -28.89 -11.23
CA CYS A 15 -13.39 -27.82 -11.35
C CYS A 15 -11.99 -28.42 -11.25
N PRO A 16 -11.06 -28.16 -12.21
CA PRO A 16 -9.70 -28.67 -12.10
C PRO A 16 -9.08 -28.20 -10.78
N PRO A 17 -8.29 -29.04 -10.10
CA PRO A 17 -7.65 -28.64 -8.86
C PRO A 17 -6.72 -27.46 -9.14
N GLU A 18 -6.98 -26.34 -8.47
CA GLU A 18 -6.16 -25.15 -8.49
C GLU A 18 -4.74 -25.54 -8.05
N GLN A 19 -3.78 -25.46 -8.96
CA GLN A 19 -2.38 -25.78 -8.63
C GLN A 19 -1.90 -24.82 -7.56
N PRO A 20 -1.41 -25.30 -6.41
CA PRO A 20 -0.91 -24.42 -5.36
C PRO A 20 0.29 -23.63 -5.89
N PRO A 21 0.35 -22.31 -5.71
CA PRO A 21 1.53 -21.53 -6.08
C PRO A 21 2.76 -22.08 -5.34
N ASP A 22 3.89 -22.11 -6.06
CA ASP A 22 5.15 -22.72 -5.64
C ASP A 22 5.51 -22.39 -4.18
N GLU A 23 5.91 -23.39 -3.41
CA GLU A 23 6.23 -23.28 -1.98
C GLU A 23 7.30 -22.21 -1.67
N ILE A 24 8.22 -21.97 -2.62
CA ILE A 24 9.28 -20.96 -2.51
C ILE A 24 8.70 -19.54 -2.48
N THR A 25 7.72 -19.23 -3.32
CA THR A 25 7.06 -17.93 -3.34
C THR A 25 6.22 -17.72 -2.07
N ARG A 26 5.55 -18.75 -1.56
CA ARG A 26 4.83 -18.69 -0.27
C ARG A 26 5.76 -18.45 0.91
N GLY A 27 6.96 -19.05 0.92
CA GLY A 27 7.94 -18.87 1.99
C GLY A 27 8.48 -17.44 2.08
N LEU A 28 8.89 -16.85 0.96
CA LEU A 28 9.44 -15.49 0.91
C LEU A 28 8.39 -14.42 1.20
N PHE A 29 7.19 -14.54 0.60
CA PHE A 29 6.08 -13.62 0.89
C PHE A 29 5.55 -13.77 2.32
N GLY A 30 5.51 -14.99 2.85
CA GLY A 30 5.09 -15.27 4.22
C GLY A 30 6.07 -14.72 5.26
N LEU A 31 7.37 -14.84 5.03
CA LEU A 31 8.41 -14.31 5.91
C LEU A 31 8.41 -12.77 5.91
N GLY A 32 8.33 -12.16 4.71
CA GLY A 32 8.24 -10.70 4.56
C GLY A 32 7.00 -10.13 5.27
N ARG A 33 5.85 -10.80 5.12
CA ARG A 33 4.59 -10.36 5.75
C ARG A 33 4.59 -10.53 7.28
N ARG A 34 5.29 -11.52 7.83
CA ARG A 34 5.47 -11.70 9.28
C ARG A 34 6.41 -10.64 9.86
N LEU A 35 7.56 -10.39 9.22
CA LEU A 35 8.54 -9.38 9.63
C LEU A 35 7.96 -7.95 9.62
N THR A 36 7.16 -7.60 8.62
CA THR A 36 6.52 -6.27 8.53
C THR A 36 5.38 -6.09 9.51
N ARG A 37 4.76 -7.16 10.03
CA ARG A 37 3.71 -7.07 11.06
C ARG A 37 4.27 -6.94 12.47
N THR A 38 5.39 -7.60 12.78
CA THR A 38 5.99 -7.56 14.13
C THR A 38 6.84 -6.32 14.36
N HIS A 39 7.51 -5.80 13.32
CA HIS A 39 8.35 -4.60 13.41
C HIS A 39 8.15 -3.70 12.19
N PRO A 40 7.20 -2.76 12.25
CA PRO A 40 6.88 -1.89 11.11
C PRO A 40 8.09 -1.04 10.65
N LEU A 41 8.98 -0.65 11.57
CA LEU A 41 10.20 0.09 11.27
C LEU A 41 11.21 -0.73 10.46
N VAL A 42 11.26 -2.06 10.64
CA VAL A 42 12.18 -2.92 9.88
C VAL A 42 11.80 -2.97 8.40
N GLY A 43 10.50 -3.03 8.09
CA GLY A 43 10.03 -2.98 6.71
C GLY A 43 10.35 -1.65 6.02
N ASP A 44 10.22 -0.55 6.76
CA ASP A 44 10.52 0.79 6.23
C ASP A 44 12.02 1.04 6.11
N ALA A 45 12.84 0.52 7.04
CA ALA A 45 14.30 0.53 6.94
C ALA A 45 14.81 -0.32 5.77
N LEU A 46 14.21 -1.49 5.52
CA LEU A 46 14.54 -2.33 4.36
C LEU A 46 14.22 -1.60 3.05
N LEU A 47 13.06 -0.98 2.95
CA LEU A 47 12.69 -0.19 1.77
C LEU A 47 13.65 0.98 1.56
N ALA A 48 14.01 1.71 2.62
CA ALA A 48 14.98 2.78 2.55
C ALA A 48 16.36 2.26 2.12
N ALA A 49 16.82 1.11 2.62
CA ALA A 49 18.08 0.48 2.24
C ALA A 49 18.08 0.07 0.75
N VAL A 50 16.99 -0.53 0.25
CA VAL A 50 16.86 -0.90 -1.16
C VAL A 50 16.87 0.34 -2.05
N LEU A 51 16.11 1.38 -1.69
CA LEU A 51 16.11 2.64 -2.44
C LEU A 51 17.49 3.30 -2.43
N LEU A 52 18.16 3.31 -1.27
CA LEU A 52 19.50 3.86 -1.15
C LEU A 52 20.50 3.09 -2.03
N GLY A 53 20.43 1.76 -2.03
CA GLY A 53 21.26 0.91 -2.88
C GLY A 53 21.05 1.18 -4.38
N LEU A 54 19.80 1.22 -4.84
CA LEU A 54 19.46 1.50 -6.24
C LEU A 54 19.89 2.92 -6.67
N CYS A 55 19.60 3.91 -5.83
CA CYS A 55 19.94 5.29 -6.12
C CYS A 55 21.46 5.55 -6.07
N SER A 56 22.18 4.90 -5.16
CA SER A 56 23.66 5.02 -5.08
C SER A 56 24.36 4.32 -6.23
N ALA A 57 23.85 3.18 -6.70
CA ALA A 57 24.35 2.52 -7.89
C ALA A 57 24.25 3.44 -9.12
N TRP A 58 23.14 4.15 -9.28
CA TRP A 58 22.97 5.14 -10.34
C TRP A 58 23.90 6.35 -10.18
N LEU A 59 24.10 6.82 -8.94
CA LEU A 59 24.98 7.96 -8.64
C LEU A 59 26.46 7.66 -8.95
N SER A 60 26.90 6.42 -8.75
CA SER A 60 28.27 6.00 -9.04
C SER A 60 28.64 6.07 -10.54
N TRP A 61 27.64 6.03 -11.42
CA TRP A 61 27.80 6.17 -12.88
C TRP A 61 27.85 7.63 -13.32
N SER A 62 27.42 8.58 -12.47
CA SER A 62 27.43 10.01 -12.77
C SER A 62 28.62 10.69 -12.11
N THR A 63 29.69 10.92 -12.86
CA THR A 63 30.96 11.55 -12.40
C THR A 63 30.79 12.99 -11.87
N TRP A 64 29.64 13.61 -12.07
CA TRP A 64 29.35 15.01 -11.72
C TRP A 64 28.71 15.20 -10.35
N ALA A 65 28.20 14.15 -9.73
CA ALA A 65 27.51 14.21 -8.45
C ALA A 65 28.49 13.93 -7.30
N GLY A 66 29.17 14.95 -6.84
CA GLY A 66 30.09 14.87 -5.71
C GLY A 66 29.38 14.46 -4.40
N TYR A 67 30.17 14.40 -3.29
CA TYR A 67 29.68 14.03 -1.94
C TYR A 67 28.41 14.78 -1.47
N ARG A 68 28.19 16.00 -1.96
CA ARG A 68 26.98 16.81 -1.67
C ARG A 68 25.69 16.12 -2.15
N ALA A 69 25.71 15.56 -3.35
CA ALA A 69 24.58 14.83 -3.90
C ALA A 69 24.30 13.56 -3.11
N ALA A 70 25.35 12.85 -2.69
CA ALA A 70 25.23 11.66 -1.83
C ALA A 70 24.60 11.99 -0.46
N ILE A 71 25.00 13.10 0.16
CA ILE A 71 24.43 13.55 1.45
C ILE A 71 22.93 13.85 1.29
N VAL A 72 22.55 14.65 0.29
CA VAL A 72 21.15 15.03 0.06
C VAL A 72 20.30 13.81 -0.28
N GLN A 73 20.79 12.91 -1.13
CA GLN A 73 20.11 11.67 -1.47
C GLN A 73 19.89 10.77 -0.25
N THR A 74 20.92 10.63 0.59
CA THR A 74 20.82 9.85 1.83
C THR A 74 19.79 10.48 2.79
N ALA A 75 19.81 11.80 2.94
CA ALA A 75 18.85 12.51 3.78
C ALA A 75 17.39 12.32 3.31
N LEU A 76 17.13 12.39 2.00
CA LEU A 76 15.81 12.13 1.41
C LEU A 76 15.30 10.72 1.74
N ILE A 77 16.17 9.73 1.63
CA ILE A 77 15.78 8.32 1.80
C ILE A 77 15.67 7.94 3.28
N VAL A 78 16.59 8.42 4.13
CA VAL A 78 16.56 8.17 5.58
C VAL A 78 15.32 8.76 6.23
N ALA A 79 14.84 9.91 5.77
CA ALA A 79 13.59 10.50 6.24
C ALA A 79 12.39 9.54 6.11
N LEU A 80 12.37 8.66 5.10
CA LEU A 80 11.31 7.68 4.90
C LEU A 80 11.19 6.62 6.00
N ILE A 81 12.22 6.40 6.80
CA ILE A 81 12.16 5.43 7.93
C ILE A 81 11.07 5.84 8.92
N PHE A 82 10.85 7.15 9.10
CA PHE A 82 9.89 7.72 10.04
C PHE A 82 8.49 7.96 9.41
N ARG A 83 8.27 7.57 8.15
CA ARG A 83 7.05 7.89 7.38
C ARG A 83 5.75 7.39 8.02
N ARG A 84 5.80 6.30 8.82
CA ARG A 84 4.60 5.75 9.48
C ARG A 84 4.27 6.45 10.79
N LEU A 85 5.26 7.07 11.43
CA LEU A 85 5.05 7.80 12.69
C LEU A 85 4.40 9.16 12.44
N HIS A 86 4.93 9.91 11.45
CA HIS A 86 4.46 11.25 11.11
C HIS A 86 4.47 11.46 9.61
N PRO A 87 3.47 10.91 8.86
CA PRO A 87 3.50 10.90 7.39
C PRO A 87 3.54 12.31 6.79
N SER A 88 2.74 13.24 7.31
CA SER A 88 2.72 14.63 6.83
C SER A 88 4.03 15.37 7.14
N ALA A 89 4.63 15.16 8.32
CA ALA A 89 5.91 15.79 8.67
C ALA A 89 7.05 15.27 7.78
N VAL A 90 7.12 13.95 7.55
CA VAL A 90 8.12 13.35 6.66
C VAL A 90 7.96 13.87 5.23
N PHE A 91 6.71 13.99 4.72
CA PHE A 91 6.47 14.58 3.41
C PHE A 91 6.98 16.03 3.32
N LEU A 92 6.72 16.85 4.33
CA LEU A 92 7.22 18.24 4.36
C LEU A 92 8.74 18.30 4.42
N VAL A 93 9.38 17.48 5.24
CA VAL A 93 10.84 17.41 5.36
C VAL A 93 11.47 16.96 4.04
N THR A 94 10.96 15.89 3.41
CA THR A 94 11.47 15.43 2.12
C THR A 94 11.25 16.48 1.02
N SER A 95 10.10 17.19 1.04
CA SER A 95 9.83 18.29 0.11
C SER A 95 10.78 19.46 0.31
N ALA A 96 11.11 19.81 1.56
CA ALA A 96 12.06 20.87 1.87
C ALA A 96 13.49 20.49 1.42
N ILE A 97 13.92 19.24 1.62
CA ILE A 97 15.21 18.73 1.14
C ILE A 97 15.26 18.76 -0.39
N ALA A 98 14.20 18.33 -1.07
CA ALA A 98 14.12 18.37 -2.54
C ALA A 98 14.12 19.80 -3.07
N PHE A 99 13.48 20.74 -2.37
CA PHE A 99 13.53 22.15 -2.72
C PHE A 99 14.95 22.74 -2.56
N ALA A 100 15.64 22.40 -1.47
CA ALA A 100 17.05 22.78 -1.29
C ALA A 100 17.96 22.20 -2.40
N GLN A 101 17.75 20.95 -2.78
CA GLN A 101 18.39 20.30 -3.92
C GLN A 101 18.13 21.06 -5.24
N TRP A 102 16.90 21.47 -5.46
CA TRP A 102 16.53 22.26 -6.64
C TRP A 102 17.27 23.60 -6.68
N LEU A 103 17.44 24.28 -5.54
CA LEU A 103 18.25 25.50 -5.43
C LEU A 103 19.73 25.23 -5.78
N LEU A 104 20.28 24.13 -5.28
CA LEU A 104 21.66 23.71 -5.54
C LEU A 104 21.93 23.27 -7.00
N GLY A 105 20.88 22.98 -7.76
CA GLY A 105 20.98 22.81 -9.22
C GLY A 105 21.38 21.41 -9.70
N PHE A 106 21.19 20.34 -8.93
CA PHE A 106 21.48 18.98 -9.38
C PHE A 106 20.25 18.06 -9.25
N PRO A 107 19.87 17.34 -10.33
CA PRO A 107 18.80 16.35 -10.29
C PRO A 107 19.29 15.07 -9.63
N LEU A 108 18.46 14.46 -8.77
CA LEU A 108 18.74 13.17 -8.13
C LEU A 108 17.63 12.15 -8.39
N LEU A 109 18.01 10.88 -8.49
CA LEU A 109 17.03 9.79 -8.53
C LEU A 109 16.34 9.60 -7.17
N GLY A 110 16.97 10.09 -6.10
CA GLY A 110 16.39 10.10 -4.74
C GLY A 110 15.05 10.81 -4.61
N ASP A 111 14.66 11.63 -5.58
CA ASP A 111 13.34 12.29 -5.64
C ASP A 111 12.16 11.29 -5.70
N VAL A 112 12.42 10.02 -6.01
CA VAL A 112 11.45 8.93 -5.85
C VAL A 112 10.97 8.82 -4.40
N ALA A 113 11.78 9.23 -3.42
CA ALA A 113 11.37 9.31 -2.01
C ALA A 113 10.13 10.19 -1.80
N LEU A 114 9.96 11.25 -2.59
CA LEU A 114 8.77 12.12 -2.53
C LEU A 114 7.48 11.39 -2.95
N LEU A 115 7.57 10.51 -3.97
CA LEU A 115 6.42 9.71 -4.40
C LEU A 115 6.03 8.70 -3.32
N VAL A 116 7.01 8.09 -2.64
CA VAL A 116 6.78 7.18 -1.52
C VAL A 116 6.19 7.93 -0.32
N ALA A 117 6.67 9.14 -0.04
CA ALA A 117 6.12 9.99 1.01
C ALA A 117 4.67 10.42 0.69
N LEU A 118 4.38 10.83 -0.55
CA LEU A 118 3.03 11.13 -1.02
C LEU A 118 2.08 9.93 -0.89
N TYR A 119 2.52 8.74 -1.34
CA TYR A 119 1.77 7.50 -1.15
C TYR A 119 1.42 7.28 0.32
N THR A 120 2.38 7.51 1.23
CA THR A 120 2.17 7.28 2.66
C THR A 120 1.17 8.28 3.25
N VAL A 121 1.24 9.56 2.86
CA VAL A 121 0.24 10.57 3.25
C VAL A 121 -1.14 10.18 2.74
N ALA A 122 -1.26 9.77 1.47
CA ALA A 122 -2.53 9.37 0.87
C ALA A 122 -3.12 8.10 1.51
N ALA A 123 -2.28 7.19 2.00
CA ALA A 123 -2.70 5.96 2.65
C ALA A 123 -3.16 6.13 4.11
N HIS A 124 -2.58 7.10 4.85
CA HIS A 124 -2.78 7.20 6.31
C HIS A 124 -3.44 8.50 6.78
N GLU A 125 -3.47 9.53 5.94
CA GLU A 125 -4.00 10.84 6.29
C GLU A 125 -5.38 11.12 5.66
N SER A 126 -5.92 12.32 5.93
CA SER A 126 -7.18 12.75 5.33
C SER A 126 -7.02 13.05 3.83
N ARG A 127 -8.11 12.90 3.06
CA ARG A 127 -8.12 13.18 1.61
C ARG A 127 -7.65 14.60 1.28
N ILE A 128 -7.98 15.57 2.14
CA ILE A 128 -7.59 16.98 1.94
C ILE A 128 -6.08 17.11 2.03
N ARG A 129 -5.43 16.50 3.04
CA ARG A 129 -3.97 16.52 3.18
C ARG A 129 -3.27 15.81 2.03
N ALA A 130 -3.82 14.69 1.58
CA ALA A 130 -3.30 13.96 0.41
C ALA A 130 -3.36 14.81 -0.87
N LEU A 131 -4.47 15.54 -1.10
CA LEU A 131 -4.61 16.43 -2.25
C LEU A 131 -3.68 17.64 -2.17
N LEU A 132 -3.51 18.24 -0.98
CA LEU A 132 -2.56 19.33 -0.78
C LEU A 132 -1.11 18.87 -1.02
N ALA A 133 -0.75 17.69 -0.53
CA ALA A 133 0.56 17.10 -0.76
C ALA A 133 0.79 16.81 -2.27
N ALA A 134 -0.21 16.27 -2.96
CA ALA A 134 -0.14 16.04 -4.40
C ALA A 134 0.00 17.36 -5.19
N GLY A 135 -0.75 18.41 -4.80
CA GLY A 135 -0.64 19.75 -5.39
C GLY A 135 0.75 20.36 -5.20
N LEU A 136 1.33 20.24 -4.00
CA LEU A 136 2.68 20.70 -3.73
C LEU A 136 3.73 19.96 -4.59
N LEU A 137 3.59 18.64 -4.69
CA LEU A 137 4.50 17.84 -5.50
C LEU A 137 4.34 18.10 -7.00
N ALA A 138 3.12 18.36 -7.47
CA ALA A 138 2.85 18.77 -8.85
C ALA A 138 3.50 20.11 -9.16
N ALA A 139 3.41 21.10 -8.26
CA ALA A 139 4.10 22.38 -8.42
C ALA A 139 5.62 22.20 -8.46
N GLY A 140 6.19 21.36 -7.58
CA GLY A 140 7.61 20.98 -7.61
C GLY A 140 8.03 20.31 -8.92
N SER A 141 7.17 19.48 -9.51
CA SER A 141 7.42 18.83 -10.81
C SER A 141 7.48 19.85 -11.95
N VAL A 142 6.63 20.89 -11.93
CA VAL A 142 6.70 21.99 -12.90
C VAL A 142 8.01 22.75 -12.77
N MET A 143 8.41 23.10 -11.54
CA MET A 143 9.68 23.79 -11.26
C MET A 143 10.90 22.95 -11.71
N ALA A 144 10.88 21.63 -11.46
CA ALA A 144 11.94 20.72 -11.87
C ALA A 144 12.03 20.62 -13.40
N ALA A 145 10.89 20.46 -14.07
CA ALA A 145 10.85 20.40 -15.53
C ALA A 145 11.34 21.70 -16.19
N ALA A 146 10.95 22.85 -15.63
CA ALA A 146 11.38 24.15 -16.16
C ALA A 146 12.89 24.38 -16.03
N LYS A 147 13.55 23.85 -14.96
CA LYS A 147 14.97 24.09 -14.71
C LYS A 147 15.89 23.08 -15.42
N TRP A 148 15.52 21.80 -15.46
CA TRP A 148 16.44 20.72 -15.85
C TRP A 148 16.17 20.12 -17.22
N GLN A 149 15.08 20.51 -17.89
CA GLN A 149 14.74 19.96 -19.20
C GLN A 149 15.07 20.92 -20.34
N LEU A 150 15.48 20.35 -21.48
CA LEU A 150 15.58 21.09 -22.73
C LEU A 150 14.20 21.51 -23.22
N ALA A 151 14.09 22.72 -23.80
CA ALA A 151 12.80 23.32 -24.14
C ALA A 151 11.84 22.41 -24.94
N GLY A 152 12.39 21.55 -25.84
CA GLY A 152 11.59 20.60 -26.62
C GLY A 152 11.10 19.35 -25.86
N THR A 153 11.64 19.06 -24.68
CA THR A 153 11.30 17.88 -23.88
C THR A 153 10.43 18.17 -22.67
N VAL A 154 10.21 19.45 -22.34
CA VAL A 154 9.41 19.89 -21.19
C VAL A 154 8.01 19.27 -21.16
N PRO A 155 7.19 19.25 -22.25
CA PRO A 155 5.86 18.66 -22.20
C PRO A 155 5.88 17.16 -21.87
N ARG A 156 6.83 16.42 -22.44
CA ARG A 156 6.99 14.98 -22.18
C ARG A 156 7.38 14.70 -20.73
N SER A 157 8.28 15.49 -20.17
CA SER A 157 8.74 15.34 -18.79
C SER A 157 7.64 15.69 -17.80
N LEU A 158 6.86 16.76 -18.06
CA LEU A 158 5.71 17.12 -17.25
C LEU A 158 4.64 16.03 -17.28
N LEU A 159 4.36 15.46 -18.46
CA LEU A 159 3.41 14.35 -18.58
C LEU A 159 3.88 13.14 -17.73
N PHE A 160 5.15 12.78 -17.82
CA PHE A 160 5.70 11.66 -17.05
C PHE A 160 5.66 11.92 -15.55
N LEU A 161 6.13 13.09 -15.08
CA LEU A 161 6.15 13.44 -13.66
C LEU A 161 4.74 13.55 -13.09
N SER A 162 3.80 14.18 -13.81
CA SER A 162 2.40 14.28 -13.37
C SER A 162 1.74 12.89 -13.31
N ALA A 163 2.01 12.01 -14.27
CA ALA A 163 1.52 10.64 -14.23
C ALA A 163 2.05 9.87 -13.00
N MET A 164 3.32 10.06 -12.63
CA MET A 164 3.90 9.47 -11.42
C MET A 164 3.23 9.99 -10.13
N VAL A 165 3.00 11.30 -10.04
CA VAL A 165 2.29 11.90 -8.89
C VAL A 165 0.87 11.36 -8.77
N VAL A 166 0.13 11.31 -9.88
CA VAL A 166 -1.22 10.76 -9.93
C VAL A 166 -1.22 9.28 -9.55
N ALA A 167 -0.31 8.49 -10.09
CA ALA A 167 -0.19 7.07 -9.75
C ALA A 167 0.10 6.85 -8.25
N ALA A 168 1.03 7.61 -7.67
CA ALA A 168 1.35 7.53 -6.24
C ALA A 168 0.14 7.92 -5.36
N LEU A 169 -0.58 8.98 -5.73
CA LEU A 169 -1.78 9.42 -5.04
C LEU A 169 -2.88 8.34 -5.08
N PHE A 170 -3.21 7.83 -6.28
CA PHE A 170 -4.23 6.80 -6.42
C PHE A 170 -3.85 5.50 -5.74
N ALA A 171 -2.59 5.06 -5.82
CA ALA A 171 -2.11 3.90 -5.10
C ALA A 171 -2.28 4.05 -3.57
N GLY A 172 -1.97 5.22 -3.02
CA GLY A 172 -2.17 5.52 -1.60
C GLY A 172 -3.65 5.53 -1.21
N LEU A 173 -4.52 6.16 -1.99
CA LEU A 173 -5.96 6.17 -1.75
C LEU A 173 -6.57 4.77 -1.88
N ALA A 174 -6.12 3.96 -2.82
CA ALA A 174 -6.54 2.57 -2.98
C ALA A 174 -6.11 1.72 -1.77
N ALA A 175 -4.89 1.90 -1.26
CA ALA A 175 -4.42 1.24 -0.05
C ALA A 175 -5.27 1.63 1.18
N ALA A 176 -5.61 2.92 1.33
CA ALA A 176 -6.49 3.41 2.38
C ALA A 176 -7.91 2.81 2.29
N SER A 177 -8.47 2.67 1.09
CA SER A 177 -9.80 2.07 0.91
C SER A 177 -9.78 0.57 1.18
N GLY A 178 -8.74 -0.13 0.72
CA GLY A 178 -8.55 -1.56 0.97
C GLY A 178 -8.41 -1.90 2.45
N SER A 179 -7.64 -1.13 3.20
CA SER A 179 -7.49 -1.33 4.65
C SER A 179 -8.80 -1.11 5.42
N ARG A 180 -9.59 -0.10 5.05
CA ARG A 180 -10.92 0.14 5.64
C ARG A 180 -11.89 -0.98 5.32
N TYR A 181 -11.87 -1.49 4.08
CA TYR A 181 -12.72 -2.60 3.68
C TYR A 181 -12.41 -3.86 4.48
N LEU A 182 -11.13 -4.21 4.64
CA LEU A 182 -10.70 -5.35 5.45
C LEU A 182 -11.11 -5.20 6.92
N ALA A 183 -10.94 -4.01 7.51
CA ALA A 183 -11.39 -3.74 8.89
C ALA A 183 -12.91 -3.89 9.05
N TRP A 184 -13.70 -3.45 8.06
CA TRP A 184 -15.14 -3.62 8.06
C TRP A 184 -15.55 -5.09 7.95
N MET A 185 -14.85 -5.88 7.11
CA MET A 185 -15.09 -7.33 6.98
C MET A 185 -14.78 -8.08 8.29
N ASP A 186 -13.67 -7.74 8.95
CA ASP A 186 -13.31 -8.31 10.25
C ASP A 186 -14.37 -8.02 11.32
N GLU A 187 -14.85 -6.79 11.38
CA GLU A 187 -15.91 -6.40 12.32
C GLU A 187 -17.21 -7.15 12.04
N ARG A 188 -17.58 -7.29 10.75
CA ARG A 188 -18.77 -8.05 10.37
C ARG A 188 -18.65 -9.53 10.72
N ALA A 189 -17.47 -10.13 10.52
CA ALA A 189 -17.22 -11.52 10.90
C ALA A 189 -17.42 -11.73 12.42
N ARG A 190 -16.85 -10.85 13.24
CA ARG A 190 -17.02 -10.90 14.72
C ARG A 190 -18.48 -10.77 15.15
N ARG A 191 -19.26 -9.90 14.52
CA ARG A 191 -20.70 -9.75 14.81
C ARG A 191 -21.47 -11.04 14.50
N LEU A 192 -21.19 -11.65 13.33
CA LEU A 192 -21.82 -12.91 12.95
C LEU A 192 -21.46 -14.07 13.90
N GLU A 193 -20.23 -14.12 14.38
CA GLU A 193 -19.81 -15.09 15.41
C GLU A 193 -20.61 -14.89 16.71
N THR A 194 -20.71 -13.64 17.19
CA THR A 194 -21.49 -13.31 18.39
C THR A 194 -23.00 -13.67 18.25
N GLU A 195 -23.58 -13.38 17.08
CA GLU A 195 -24.99 -13.74 16.79
C GLU A 195 -25.18 -15.26 16.77
N ARG A 196 -24.25 -16.02 16.19
CA ARG A 196 -24.30 -17.49 16.21
C ARG A 196 -24.21 -18.07 17.62
N ASP A 197 -23.34 -17.53 18.45
CA ASP A 197 -23.19 -17.97 19.84
C ASP A 197 -24.46 -17.69 20.64
N GLN A 198 -25.07 -16.51 20.45
CA GLN A 198 -26.34 -16.18 21.06
C GLN A 198 -27.47 -17.12 20.61
N GLN A 199 -27.55 -17.41 19.31
CA GLN A 199 -28.53 -18.36 18.77
C GLN A 199 -28.34 -19.77 19.33
N ALA A 200 -27.07 -20.22 19.46
CA ALA A 200 -26.77 -21.52 20.07
C ALA A 200 -27.23 -21.62 21.52
N VAL A 201 -27.03 -20.55 22.31
CA VAL A 201 -27.51 -20.49 23.72
C VAL A 201 -29.03 -20.53 23.78
N ILE A 202 -29.72 -19.76 22.92
CA ILE A 202 -31.19 -19.74 22.86
C ILE A 202 -31.74 -21.12 22.45
N ALA A 203 -31.15 -21.74 21.43
CA ALA A 203 -31.53 -23.06 20.94
C ALA A 203 -31.34 -24.14 22.05
N ALA A 204 -30.23 -24.10 22.77
CA ALA A 204 -29.97 -25.01 23.87
C ALA A 204 -30.98 -24.82 25.04
N ALA A 205 -31.34 -23.57 25.35
CA ALA A 205 -32.37 -23.30 26.36
C ALA A 205 -33.77 -23.78 25.93
N ALA A 206 -34.14 -23.56 24.66
CA ALA A 206 -35.41 -24.05 24.12
C ALA A 206 -35.47 -25.58 24.12
N GLU A 207 -34.39 -26.27 23.78
CA GLU A 207 -34.32 -27.71 23.80
C GLU A 207 -34.43 -28.28 25.22
N ARG A 208 -33.77 -27.68 26.21
CA ARG A 208 -33.91 -28.05 27.61
C ARG A 208 -35.37 -27.92 28.08
N THR A 209 -36.07 -26.86 27.67
CA THR A 209 -37.49 -26.64 28.02
C THR A 209 -38.38 -27.68 27.35
N ARG A 210 -38.06 -28.09 26.12
CA ARG A 210 -38.80 -29.15 25.42
C ARG A 210 -38.64 -30.49 26.11
N ILE A 211 -37.40 -30.88 26.42
CA ILE A 211 -37.13 -32.15 27.15
C ILE A 211 -37.81 -32.17 28.51
N ALA A 212 -37.80 -31.05 29.27
CA ALA A 212 -38.45 -30.96 30.56
C ALA A 212 -39.97 -31.17 30.49
N ARG A 213 -40.62 -30.70 29.41
CA ARG A 213 -42.07 -30.95 29.19
C ARG A 213 -42.35 -32.41 28.82
N GLU A 214 -41.54 -32.98 27.90
CA GLU A 214 -41.67 -34.38 27.50
C GLU A 214 -41.47 -35.39 28.66
N LEU A 215 -40.68 -35.01 29.69
CA LEU A 215 -40.47 -35.83 30.88
C LEU A 215 -41.55 -35.64 31.95
N HIS A 216 -42.36 -34.56 31.87
CA HIS A 216 -43.37 -34.25 32.87
C HIS A 216 -44.79 -34.79 32.49
N ASP A 217 -45.03 -35.02 31.19
CA ASP A 217 -46.21 -35.65 30.63
C ASP A 217 -46.06 -37.17 30.63
#